data_3a5081b8150d0f3a157e1fe04ed62f50
#
_entry.id   3a5081b8150d0f3a157e1fe04ed62f50
#
_cell.length_a   1.000
_cell.length_b   1.000
_cell.length_c   1.000
_cell.angle_alpha   90.00
_cell.angle_beta   90.00
_cell.angle_gamma   90.00
#
_symmetry.space_group_name_H-M   'P 1'
#
loop_
_entity.id
_entity.type
_entity.pdbx_description
1 polymer ?
#
loop_
_entity_poly.entity_id
_entity_poly.type
_entity_poly.pdbx_seq_one_letter_code
_entity_poly.pdbx_strand_id
1 'polypeptide(L)'
;MYQNDPRLFFYKKTEKKRNEDFIIETLQLHVGQEQADPVTDSRAVPIYQTTSYVFPNSQNAADRFALRAEGNIYGRLTNSTEDVFEKRIAALEGGVAALAVASGAAAIDYTLQALAQNGGHIVAQKTIYGGTSNLLAHTLPAFGVQTTFVNAHDLAEVEAAIQDNTRAVYIETLGNPNADIPDIDAIAAIAHKHSIPLVIDNTFGTPYLIRPIEHGADIVVHSATKFIGGHGTSLGGIIVDSGKFDWKASGKFPAFSEPNPSYHGVCFAEAAGPAAFVTYVRAVILRDLGGCISPFNAWVLLQGTETLSLRLDRHNENTKKVVEFLTHHPKVEKVNHPSLPDHPDHALYEKYFPNGGASIFTFNIKGGQKEAFEFIDHLQIFSLLANVADVKSLVIHPATTTHGQLSDAELADVGIGRNTIRLSIGTEHVDDIIADLAQALDAVE
;
A
#
# COMPACT_ATOMS: atom_id res chain seq x y z
N MET A 1 50.14 -0.78 -25.16
CA MET A 1 50.15 -1.77 -26.23
C MET A 1 49.28 -2.95 -25.80
N TYR A 2 47.95 -2.81 -25.81
CA TYR A 2 46.97 -3.90 -25.70
C TYR A 2 45.78 -3.51 -26.59
N GLN A 3 46.01 -3.60 -27.90
CA GLN A 3 44.94 -3.57 -28.89
C GLN A 3 44.91 -4.93 -29.58
N ASN A 4 43.68 -5.47 -29.74
CA ASN A 4 43.30 -6.63 -30.54
C ASN A 4 43.47 -8.01 -29.89
N ASP A 5 42.61 -8.34 -28.94
CA ASP A 5 42.20 -9.74 -28.68
C ASP A 5 40.87 -10.00 -29.43
N PRO A 6 40.86 -10.83 -30.52
CA PRO A 6 39.65 -11.13 -31.28
C PRO A 6 38.59 -11.90 -30.50
N ARG A 7 38.86 -12.37 -29.27
CA ARG A 7 37.93 -13.11 -28.43
C ARG A 7 36.94 -12.21 -27.68
N LEU A 8 37.14 -10.86 -27.71
CA LEU A 8 36.23 -9.88 -27.07
C LEU A 8 35.06 -9.45 -27.98
N PHE A 9 34.95 -9.98 -29.21
CA PHE A 9 33.93 -9.54 -30.17
C PHE A 9 32.71 -10.43 -30.33
N PHE A 10 32.49 -11.44 -29.51
CA PHE A 10 31.33 -12.33 -29.64
C PHE A 10 30.32 -12.30 -28.46
N TYR A 11 30.23 -11.21 -27.74
CA TYR A 11 28.95 -10.93 -27.07
C TYR A 11 28.10 -10.10 -28.08
N LYS A 12 27.30 -10.83 -28.92
CA LYS A 12 26.11 -10.20 -29.49
C LYS A 12 25.39 -9.56 -28.29
N LYS A 13 25.22 -8.21 -28.29
CA LYS A 13 24.23 -7.55 -27.48
C LYS A 13 22.88 -8.17 -27.87
N THR A 14 22.48 -9.24 -27.20
CA THR A 14 21.09 -9.63 -27.14
C THR A 14 20.38 -8.39 -26.62
N GLU A 15 19.37 -7.92 -27.34
CA GLU A 15 18.51 -6.85 -26.83
C GLU A 15 18.19 -7.19 -25.39
N LYS A 16 18.58 -6.32 -24.44
CA LYS A 16 18.24 -6.53 -23.03
C LYS A 16 16.72 -6.57 -22.99
N LYS A 17 16.15 -7.66 -22.43
CA LYS A 17 14.73 -7.69 -22.12
C LYS A 17 14.37 -6.40 -21.39
N ARG A 18 13.28 -5.75 -21.81
CA ARG A 18 12.74 -4.61 -21.06
C ARG A 18 12.14 -5.14 -19.76
N ASN A 19 12.03 -4.31 -18.74
CA ASN A 19 11.40 -4.69 -17.48
C ASN A 19 9.97 -5.23 -17.70
N GLU A 20 9.26 -4.74 -18.73
CA GLU A 20 7.94 -5.19 -19.15
C GLU A 20 7.86 -6.69 -19.55
N ASP A 21 9.01 -7.29 -19.88
CA ASP A 21 9.10 -8.70 -20.29
C ASP A 21 9.36 -9.67 -19.11
N PHE A 22 9.55 -9.14 -17.90
CA PHE A 22 9.81 -9.96 -16.71
C PHE A 22 8.56 -10.15 -15.87
N ILE A 23 8.45 -11.31 -15.25
CA ILE A 23 7.43 -11.61 -14.24
C ILE A 23 7.87 -11.06 -12.87
N ILE A 24 6.91 -10.98 -11.95
CA ILE A 24 7.04 -10.22 -10.69
C ILE A 24 8.22 -10.65 -9.82
N GLU A 25 8.54 -11.95 -9.75
CA GLU A 25 9.65 -12.48 -8.95
C GLU A 25 11.02 -12.04 -9.48
N THR A 26 11.11 -11.71 -10.77
CA THR A 26 12.32 -11.12 -11.36
C THR A 26 12.33 -9.62 -11.17
N LEU A 27 11.19 -8.95 -11.35
CA LEU A 27 11.06 -7.50 -11.16
C LEU A 27 11.43 -7.10 -9.72
N GLN A 28 10.95 -7.85 -8.71
CA GLN A 28 11.21 -7.55 -7.30
C GLN A 28 12.70 -7.59 -6.91
N LEU A 29 13.53 -8.25 -7.73
CA LEU A 29 14.97 -8.40 -7.49
C LEU A 29 15.83 -7.40 -8.28
N HIS A 30 15.36 -6.94 -9.44
CA HIS A 30 16.26 -6.30 -10.42
C HIS A 30 15.89 -4.86 -10.77
N VAL A 31 14.62 -4.45 -10.74
CA VAL A 31 14.22 -3.11 -11.17
C VAL A 31 14.86 -2.03 -10.30
N GLY A 32 15.39 -1.00 -10.97
CA GLY A 32 16.14 0.11 -10.36
C GLY A 32 17.59 -0.25 -10.01
N GLN A 33 18.01 -1.50 -10.25
CA GLN A 33 19.33 -2.03 -9.92
C GLN A 33 19.89 -2.89 -11.07
N GLU A 34 19.50 -2.57 -12.30
CA GLU A 34 19.90 -3.32 -13.51
C GLU A 34 21.39 -3.20 -13.81
N GLN A 35 22.04 -2.17 -13.27
CA GLN A 35 23.48 -1.92 -13.34
C GLN A 35 24.06 -1.86 -11.93
N ALA A 36 25.33 -2.25 -11.79
CA ALA A 36 26.08 -1.97 -10.57
C ALA A 36 26.21 -0.45 -10.35
N ASP A 37 26.50 -0.03 -9.11
CA ASP A 37 26.76 1.37 -8.81
C ASP A 37 27.90 1.90 -9.73
N PRO A 38 27.69 3.00 -10.48
CA PRO A 38 28.63 3.42 -11.51
C PRO A 38 29.94 3.99 -10.96
N VAL A 39 30.02 4.25 -9.64
CA VAL A 39 31.22 4.82 -9.00
C VAL A 39 32.05 3.75 -8.32
N THR A 40 31.39 2.76 -7.71
CA THR A 40 32.05 1.76 -6.85
C THR A 40 31.97 0.35 -7.37
N ASP A 41 31.24 0.09 -8.46
CA ASP A 41 30.90 -1.24 -8.98
C ASP A 41 30.17 -2.13 -7.96
N SER A 42 29.58 -1.53 -6.90
CA SER A 42 28.83 -2.27 -5.89
C SER A 42 27.63 -2.97 -6.49
N ARG A 43 27.51 -4.28 -6.21
CA ARG A 43 26.32 -5.07 -6.62
C ARG A 43 25.11 -4.75 -5.77
N ALA A 44 25.30 -4.54 -4.46
CA ALA A 44 24.22 -4.10 -3.57
C ALA A 44 23.92 -2.61 -3.76
N VAL A 45 22.68 -2.21 -3.55
CA VAL A 45 22.28 -0.80 -3.58
C VAL A 45 22.98 -0.05 -2.45
N PRO A 46 23.80 0.98 -2.72
CA PRO A 46 24.44 1.77 -1.67
C PRO A 46 23.43 2.60 -0.87
N ILE A 47 23.73 2.84 0.40
CA ILE A 47 22.95 3.76 1.22
C ILE A 47 23.56 5.16 1.12
N TYR A 48 22.92 6.05 0.37
CA TYR A 48 23.35 7.44 0.22
C TYR A 48 22.78 8.31 1.34
N GLN A 49 23.41 8.25 2.50
CA GLN A 49 23.01 9.01 3.69
C GLN A 49 23.54 10.45 3.60
N THR A 50 22.83 11.30 2.86
CA THR A 50 23.20 12.71 2.66
C THR A 50 21.98 13.62 2.62
N THR A 51 22.16 14.88 3.07
CA THR A 51 21.11 15.91 3.02
C THR A 51 21.13 16.68 1.70
N SER A 52 22.28 16.82 1.05
CA SER A 52 22.44 17.75 -0.09
C SER A 52 23.45 17.23 -1.11
N TYR A 53 23.38 17.76 -2.31
CA TYR A 53 24.19 17.38 -3.45
C TYR A 53 24.85 18.60 -4.07
N VAL A 54 26.09 18.43 -4.57
CA VAL A 54 26.86 19.50 -5.20
C VAL A 54 26.44 19.62 -6.67
N PHE A 55 26.24 20.84 -7.12
CA PHE A 55 25.94 21.14 -8.51
C PHE A 55 27.23 21.38 -9.31
N PRO A 56 27.32 20.95 -10.58
CA PRO A 56 28.49 21.21 -11.45
C PRO A 56 28.76 22.68 -11.65
N ASN A 57 27.70 23.51 -11.73
CA ASN A 57 27.78 24.97 -11.89
C ASN A 57 26.43 25.63 -11.55
N SER A 58 26.40 26.96 -11.48
CA SER A 58 25.20 27.73 -11.10
C SER A 58 24.05 27.58 -12.10
N GLN A 59 24.32 27.43 -13.40
CA GLN A 59 23.27 27.21 -14.39
C GLN A 59 22.59 25.86 -14.21
N ASN A 60 23.35 24.79 -13.95
CA ASN A 60 22.79 23.46 -13.65
C ASN A 60 21.94 23.48 -12.36
N ALA A 61 22.39 24.23 -11.34
CA ALA A 61 21.58 24.43 -10.14
C ALA A 61 20.23 25.07 -10.47
N ALA A 62 20.25 26.20 -11.21
CA ALA A 62 19.04 26.90 -11.62
C ALA A 62 18.09 26.01 -12.46
N ASP A 63 18.64 25.20 -13.34
CA ASP A 63 17.87 24.31 -14.22
C ASP A 63 17.21 23.15 -13.44
N ARG A 64 17.91 22.56 -12.45
CA ARG A 64 17.30 21.54 -11.57
C ARG A 64 16.17 22.11 -10.72
N PHE A 65 16.34 23.30 -10.12
CA PHE A 65 15.28 23.95 -9.35
C PHE A 65 14.07 24.34 -10.20
N ALA A 66 14.27 24.63 -11.48
CA ALA A 66 13.22 24.95 -12.43
C ALA A 66 12.64 23.71 -13.16
N LEU A 67 12.99 22.49 -12.74
CA LEU A 67 12.59 21.22 -13.36
C LEU A 67 12.96 21.09 -14.84
N ARG A 68 14.01 21.79 -15.29
CA ARG A 68 14.53 21.73 -16.65
C ARG A 68 15.70 20.77 -16.83
N ALA A 69 16.30 20.31 -15.73
CA ALA A 69 17.36 19.32 -15.73
C ALA A 69 17.12 18.28 -14.63
N GLU A 70 17.43 17.04 -14.94
CA GLU A 70 17.39 15.93 -13.99
C GLU A 70 18.56 16.00 -13.00
N GLY A 71 18.38 15.36 -11.83
CA GLY A 71 19.40 15.15 -10.82
C GLY A 71 18.95 15.49 -9.42
N ASN A 72 19.74 15.03 -8.46
CA ASN A 72 19.46 15.26 -7.04
C ASN A 72 19.71 16.72 -6.66
N ILE A 73 18.86 17.25 -5.79
CA ILE A 73 18.95 18.61 -5.23
C ILE A 73 19.19 18.54 -3.72
N TYR A 74 18.25 17.91 -3.01
CA TYR A 74 18.22 17.82 -1.57
C TYR A 74 17.55 16.50 -1.14
N GLY A 75 18.10 15.84 -0.13
CA GLY A 75 17.71 14.49 0.28
C GLY A 75 16.23 14.32 0.65
N ARG A 76 15.53 15.38 1.04
CA ARG A 76 14.08 15.32 1.25
C ARG A 76 13.29 15.13 -0.04
N LEU A 77 13.79 15.60 -1.17
CA LEU A 77 13.10 15.56 -2.48
C LEU A 77 13.51 14.36 -3.30
N THR A 78 14.81 14.05 -3.32
CA THR A 78 15.39 13.00 -4.15
C THR A 78 16.62 12.40 -3.47
N ASN A 79 16.71 11.07 -3.50
CA ASN A 79 17.86 10.33 -3.00
C ASN A 79 18.06 9.06 -3.82
N SER A 80 19.28 8.73 -4.16
CA SER A 80 19.57 7.60 -5.07
C SER A 80 19.21 6.24 -4.48
N THR A 81 19.21 6.07 -3.16
CA THR A 81 18.75 4.83 -2.49
C THR A 81 17.22 4.72 -2.55
N GLU A 82 16.54 5.83 -2.26
CA GLU A 82 15.07 5.92 -2.30
C GLU A 82 14.55 5.71 -3.73
N ASP A 83 15.23 6.24 -4.75
CA ASP A 83 14.89 6.11 -6.17
C ASP A 83 14.83 4.64 -6.62
N VAL A 84 15.73 3.79 -6.11
CA VAL A 84 15.68 2.34 -6.40
C VAL A 84 14.43 1.71 -5.82
N PHE A 85 14.08 2.05 -4.59
CA PHE A 85 12.86 1.54 -3.94
C PHE A 85 11.61 2.02 -4.68
N GLU A 86 11.54 3.30 -5.03
CA GLU A 86 10.43 3.91 -5.78
C GLU A 86 10.24 3.23 -7.15
N LYS A 87 11.31 3.10 -7.94
CA LYS A 87 11.27 2.44 -9.26
C LYS A 87 10.82 0.99 -9.15
N ARG A 88 11.29 0.27 -8.13
CA ARG A 88 10.95 -1.12 -7.92
C ARG A 88 9.48 -1.29 -7.63
N ILE A 89 8.92 -0.55 -6.67
CA ILE A 89 7.50 -0.65 -6.34
C ILE A 89 6.62 -0.15 -7.49
N ALA A 90 7.01 0.92 -8.18
CA ALA A 90 6.29 1.38 -9.39
C ALA A 90 6.17 0.25 -10.43
N ALA A 91 7.27 -0.44 -10.73
CA ALA A 91 7.26 -1.54 -11.69
C ALA A 91 6.44 -2.75 -11.21
N LEU A 92 6.51 -3.08 -9.92
CA LEU A 92 5.73 -4.18 -9.35
C LEU A 92 4.24 -3.92 -9.42
N GLU A 93 3.77 -2.69 -9.17
CA GLU A 93 2.37 -2.29 -9.29
C GLU A 93 1.92 -2.05 -10.74
N GLY A 94 2.87 -1.92 -11.69
CA GLY A 94 2.55 -1.55 -13.07
C GLY A 94 2.28 -0.06 -13.25
N GLY A 95 2.78 0.79 -12.35
CA GLY A 95 2.71 2.24 -12.41
C GLY A 95 3.86 2.87 -13.18
N VAL A 96 3.72 4.15 -13.54
CA VAL A 96 4.75 4.91 -14.27
C VAL A 96 5.81 5.50 -13.36
N ALA A 97 5.43 5.81 -12.11
CA ALA A 97 6.33 6.38 -11.11
C ALA A 97 5.80 6.15 -9.69
N ALA A 98 6.68 6.26 -8.70
CA ALA A 98 6.30 6.20 -7.30
C ALA A 98 7.06 7.24 -6.46
N LEU A 99 6.55 7.48 -5.25
CA LEU A 99 7.13 8.38 -4.25
C LEU A 99 7.14 7.70 -2.89
N ALA A 100 8.32 7.47 -2.34
CA ALA A 100 8.49 6.97 -0.97
C ALA A 100 8.38 8.11 0.05
N VAL A 101 7.68 7.83 1.15
CA VAL A 101 7.41 8.79 2.23
C VAL A 101 7.58 8.12 3.60
N ALA A 102 7.56 8.90 4.67
CA ALA A 102 7.90 8.48 6.03
C ALA A 102 7.02 7.34 6.59
N SER A 103 5.78 7.20 6.13
CA SER A 103 4.82 6.20 6.62
C SER A 103 3.66 5.99 5.65
N GLY A 104 2.90 4.90 5.83
CA GLY A 104 1.64 4.71 5.12
C GLY A 104 0.64 5.83 5.38
N ALA A 105 0.56 6.33 6.63
CA ALA A 105 -0.30 7.48 6.94
C ALA A 105 0.10 8.73 6.14
N ALA A 106 1.40 9.01 5.98
CA ALA A 106 1.87 10.11 5.13
C ALA A 106 1.53 9.88 3.64
N ALA A 107 1.61 8.63 3.16
CA ALA A 107 1.23 8.31 1.77
C ALA A 107 -0.26 8.60 1.52
N ILE A 108 -1.13 8.19 2.43
CA ILE A 108 -2.57 8.43 2.35
C ILE A 108 -2.86 9.93 2.47
N ASP A 109 -2.34 10.59 3.50
CA ASP A 109 -2.58 12.00 3.77
C ASP A 109 -2.14 12.90 2.60
N TYR A 110 -0.92 12.70 2.09
CA TYR A 110 -0.38 13.47 0.97
C TYR A 110 -1.18 13.26 -0.33
N THR A 111 -1.63 12.01 -0.56
CA THR A 111 -2.49 11.69 -1.70
C THR A 111 -3.83 12.43 -1.60
N LEU A 112 -4.50 12.32 -0.46
CA LEU A 112 -5.83 12.91 -0.28
C LEU A 112 -5.79 14.44 -0.21
N GLN A 113 -4.79 15.03 0.44
CA GLN A 113 -4.59 16.48 0.43
C GLN A 113 -4.30 17.01 -0.98
N ALA A 114 -3.45 16.32 -1.76
CA ALA A 114 -3.15 16.73 -3.13
C ALA A 114 -4.41 16.74 -4.01
N LEU A 115 -5.31 15.77 -3.84
CA LEU A 115 -6.53 15.64 -4.63
C LEU A 115 -7.64 16.56 -4.16
N ALA A 116 -7.89 16.63 -2.83
CA ALA A 116 -9.08 17.26 -2.26
C ALA A 116 -8.82 18.65 -1.66
N GLN A 117 -7.73 19.31 -2.02
CA GLN A 117 -7.45 20.69 -1.59
C GLN A 117 -8.58 21.66 -1.96
N ASN A 118 -8.65 22.79 -1.24
CA ASN A 118 -9.65 23.85 -1.48
C ASN A 118 -11.12 23.41 -1.28
N GLY A 119 -11.39 22.58 -0.27
CA GLY A 119 -12.75 22.17 0.06
C GLY A 119 -13.26 20.99 -0.79
N GLY A 120 -12.36 20.16 -1.30
CA GLY A 120 -12.71 18.95 -2.00
C GLY A 120 -13.35 17.89 -1.11
N HIS A 121 -14.05 16.95 -1.73
CA HIS A 121 -14.77 15.86 -1.09
C HIS A 121 -14.20 14.51 -1.51
N ILE A 122 -14.19 13.54 -0.59
CA ILE A 122 -13.76 12.15 -0.81
C ILE A 122 -14.94 11.22 -0.53
N VAL A 123 -15.20 10.28 -1.41
CA VAL A 123 -16.06 9.12 -1.12
C VAL A 123 -15.15 7.99 -0.65
N ALA A 124 -15.34 7.49 0.56
CA ALA A 124 -14.46 6.48 1.15
C ALA A 124 -15.25 5.23 1.58
N GLN A 125 -14.69 4.06 1.34
CA GLN A 125 -15.20 2.82 1.94
C GLN A 125 -15.18 2.95 3.46
N LYS A 126 -16.21 2.44 4.16
CA LYS A 126 -16.29 2.53 5.63
C LYS A 126 -15.47 1.46 6.35
N THR A 127 -15.25 0.31 5.74
CA THR A 127 -14.45 -0.80 6.29
C THR A 127 -12.97 -0.67 5.90
N ILE A 128 -12.32 0.43 6.29
CA ILE A 128 -10.91 0.73 6.03
C ILE A 128 -10.10 0.78 7.32
N TYR A 129 -8.80 0.86 7.18
CA TYR A 129 -7.89 1.03 8.32
C TYR A 129 -8.34 2.16 9.26
N GLY A 130 -8.46 1.85 10.56
CA GLY A 130 -8.98 2.79 11.54
C GLY A 130 -8.24 4.13 11.60
N GLY A 131 -6.92 4.15 11.33
CA GLY A 131 -6.16 5.39 11.21
C GLY A 131 -6.58 6.25 10.02
N THR A 132 -6.90 5.64 8.89
CA THR A 132 -7.43 6.33 7.70
C THR A 132 -8.85 6.83 7.94
N SER A 133 -9.70 6.02 8.57
CA SER A 133 -11.05 6.42 8.96
C SER A 133 -11.01 7.66 9.86
N ASN A 134 -10.15 7.65 10.90
CA ASN A 134 -9.97 8.79 11.80
C ASN A 134 -9.39 10.03 11.07
N LEU A 135 -8.43 9.85 10.16
CA LEU A 135 -7.88 10.92 9.33
C LEU A 135 -9.00 11.61 8.53
N LEU A 136 -9.82 10.82 7.85
CA LEU A 136 -10.92 11.31 7.00
C LEU A 136 -12.08 11.92 7.80
N ALA A 137 -12.43 11.32 8.95
CA ALA A 137 -13.57 11.76 9.75
C ALA A 137 -13.26 13.00 10.62
N HIS A 138 -12.03 13.15 11.09
CA HIS A 138 -11.70 14.14 12.14
C HIS A 138 -10.55 15.07 11.80
N THR A 139 -9.49 14.57 11.17
CA THR A 139 -8.28 15.39 10.94
C THR A 139 -8.44 16.25 9.68
N LEU A 140 -8.73 15.66 8.55
CA LEU A 140 -8.82 16.37 7.26
C LEU A 140 -9.97 17.38 7.19
N PRO A 141 -11.11 17.23 7.89
CA PRO A 141 -12.12 18.28 7.96
C PRO A 141 -11.60 19.61 8.52
N ALA A 142 -10.64 19.58 9.45
CA ALA A 142 -9.98 20.79 9.95
C ALA A 142 -9.18 21.54 8.87
N PHE A 143 -8.81 20.86 7.77
CA PHE A 143 -8.12 21.41 6.60
C PHE A 143 -9.08 21.61 5.41
N GLY A 144 -10.39 21.49 5.63
CA GLY A 144 -11.43 21.76 4.64
C GLY A 144 -11.78 20.59 3.72
N VAL A 145 -11.22 19.41 3.92
CA VAL A 145 -11.58 18.20 3.15
C VAL A 145 -12.79 17.54 3.78
N GLN A 146 -13.81 17.24 2.98
CA GLN A 146 -15.02 16.56 3.42
C GLN A 146 -15.01 15.08 2.98
N THR A 147 -15.69 14.22 3.74
CA THR A 147 -15.76 12.80 3.42
C THR A 147 -17.16 12.26 3.61
N THR A 148 -17.61 11.41 2.67
CA THR A 148 -18.77 10.53 2.83
C THR A 148 -18.28 9.08 2.87
N PHE A 149 -18.56 8.39 3.96
CA PHE A 149 -18.28 6.97 4.09
C PHE A 149 -19.44 6.16 3.51
N VAL A 150 -19.12 5.15 2.72
CA VAL A 150 -20.08 4.31 2.00
C VAL A 150 -19.81 2.83 2.21
N ASN A 151 -20.84 2.02 2.07
CA ASN A 151 -20.67 0.58 1.90
C ASN A 151 -20.19 0.30 0.48
N ALA A 152 -18.93 -0.11 0.31
CA ALA A 152 -18.34 -0.36 -1.01
C ALA A 152 -18.96 -1.58 -1.75
N HIS A 153 -19.75 -2.41 -1.05
CA HIS A 153 -20.53 -3.48 -1.67
C HIS A 153 -21.85 -2.97 -2.30
N ASP A 154 -22.31 -1.78 -1.93
CA ASP A 154 -23.46 -1.11 -2.54
C ASP A 154 -23.01 -0.06 -3.55
N LEU A 155 -22.89 -0.47 -4.80
CA LEU A 155 -22.46 0.41 -5.90
C LEU A 155 -23.40 1.61 -6.11
N ALA A 156 -24.69 1.47 -5.76
CA ALA A 156 -25.63 2.58 -5.83
C ALA A 156 -25.37 3.61 -4.74
N GLU A 157 -25.00 3.18 -3.52
CA GLU A 157 -24.56 4.09 -2.43
C GLU A 157 -23.27 4.81 -2.83
N VAL A 158 -22.28 4.09 -3.40
CA VAL A 158 -21.03 4.69 -3.89
C VAL A 158 -21.31 5.80 -4.91
N GLU A 159 -22.14 5.52 -5.92
CA GLU A 159 -22.46 6.52 -6.96
C GLU A 159 -23.27 7.69 -6.41
N ALA A 160 -24.25 7.44 -5.53
CA ALA A 160 -25.09 8.47 -4.94
C ALA A 160 -24.32 9.43 -3.99
N ALA A 161 -23.19 8.96 -3.41
CA ALA A 161 -22.34 9.77 -2.55
C ALA A 161 -21.47 10.78 -3.32
N ILE A 162 -21.32 10.63 -4.65
CA ILE A 162 -20.50 11.53 -5.47
C ILE A 162 -21.18 12.88 -5.64
N GLN A 163 -20.46 13.95 -5.32
CA GLN A 163 -20.87 15.35 -5.39
C GLN A 163 -20.03 16.10 -6.43
N ASP A 164 -20.41 17.31 -6.78
CA ASP A 164 -19.66 18.15 -7.75
C ASP A 164 -18.23 18.43 -7.32
N ASN A 165 -18.02 18.60 -6.00
CA ASN A 165 -16.69 18.79 -5.41
C ASN A 165 -15.99 17.49 -5.03
N THR A 166 -16.52 16.31 -5.36
CA THR A 166 -15.81 15.05 -5.16
C THR A 166 -14.54 15.00 -6.02
N ARG A 167 -13.45 14.57 -5.39
CA ARG A 167 -12.11 14.54 -5.99
C ARG A 167 -11.51 13.15 -6.07
N ALA A 168 -12.01 12.19 -5.29
CA ALA A 168 -11.58 10.80 -5.39
C ALA A 168 -12.61 9.86 -4.76
N VAL A 169 -12.56 8.61 -5.19
CA VAL A 169 -13.07 7.46 -4.43
C VAL A 169 -11.85 6.78 -3.78
N TYR A 170 -11.95 6.43 -2.50
CA TYR A 170 -10.89 5.75 -1.74
C TYR A 170 -11.39 4.42 -1.19
N ILE A 171 -10.69 3.32 -1.50
CA ILE A 171 -10.99 1.97 -1.01
C ILE A 171 -9.71 1.22 -0.64
N GLU A 172 -9.84 0.09 0.06
CA GLU A 172 -8.78 -0.90 0.30
C GLU A 172 -9.03 -2.15 -0.53
N THR A 173 -7.98 -2.83 -0.99
CA THR A 173 -8.11 -4.11 -1.72
C THR A 173 -8.62 -5.23 -0.83
N LEU A 174 -8.22 -5.20 0.43
CA LEU A 174 -8.65 -6.10 1.51
C LEU A 174 -8.89 -5.23 2.75
N GLY A 175 -10.12 -5.15 3.18
CA GLY A 175 -10.52 -4.32 4.31
C GLY A 175 -9.95 -4.79 5.65
N ASN A 176 -9.79 -3.87 6.57
CA ASN A 176 -9.27 -4.13 7.91
C ASN A 176 -10.36 -3.83 8.97
N PRO A 177 -10.78 -4.81 9.80
CA PRO A 177 -10.07 -6.07 10.08
C PRO A 177 -10.59 -7.32 9.34
N ASN A 178 -11.68 -7.22 8.60
CA ASN A 178 -12.48 -8.37 8.19
C ASN A 178 -12.10 -8.98 6.83
N ALA A 179 -11.11 -8.42 6.14
CA ALA A 179 -10.68 -8.85 4.81
C ALA A 179 -11.81 -8.83 3.75
N ASP A 180 -12.78 -7.91 3.88
CA ASP A 180 -13.82 -7.68 2.88
C ASP A 180 -13.23 -7.12 1.58
N ILE A 181 -13.84 -7.51 0.44
CA ILE A 181 -13.31 -7.23 -0.89
C ILE A 181 -14.35 -6.45 -1.70
N PRO A 182 -14.09 -5.16 -2.05
CA PRO A 182 -14.97 -4.40 -2.93
C PRO A 182 -14.82 -4.84 -4.38
N ASP A 183 -15.86 -4.65 -5.22
CA ASP A 183 -15.72 -4.82 -6.67
C ASP A 183 -14.96 -3.64 -7.28
N ILE A 184 -13.65 -3.80 -7.37
CA ILE A 184 -12.70 -2.76 -7.81
C ILE A 184 -13.04 -2.28 -9.23
N ASP A 185 -13.31 -3.20 -10.18
CA ASP A 185 -13.60 -2.84 -11.57
C ASP A 185 -14.88 -1.98 -11.67
N ALA A 186 -15.92 -2.33 -10.91
CA ALA A 186 -17.16 -1.59 -10.90
C ALA A 186 -17.02 -0.21 -10.26
N ILE A 187 -16.28 -0.10 -9.15
CA ILE A 187 -16.01 1.20 -8.48
C ILE A 187 -15.14 2.09 -9.35
N ALA A 188 -14.14 1.53 -10.04
CA ALA A 188 -13.33 2.26 -11.01
C ALA A 188 -14.18 2.86 -12.14
N ALA A 189 -15.10 2.07 -12.68
CA ALA A 189 -16.02 2.55 -13.71
C ALA A 189 -16.91 3.70 -13.22
N ILE A 190 -17.39 3.64 -11.97
CA ILE A 190 -18.15 4.73 -11.36
C ILE A 190 -17.27 5.98 -11.20
N ALA A 191 -16.08 5.87 -10.62
CA ALA A 191 -15.18 7.00 -10.44
C ALA A 191 -14.84 7.69 -11.79
N HIS A 192 -14.47 6.92 -12.78
CA HIS A 192 -14.13 7.44 -14.12
C HIS A 192 -15.33 8.06 -14.85
N LYS A 193 -16.54 7.52 -14.71
CA LYS A 193 -17.77 8.15 -15.23
C LYS A 193 -17.95 9.57 -14.70
N HIS A 194 -17.51 9.85 -13.47
CA HIS A 194 -17.57 11.16 -12.85
C HIS A 194 -16.28 11.98 -13.00
N SER A 195 -15.33 11.52 -13.83
CA SER A 195 -14.05 12.19 -14.11
C SER A 195 -13.23 12.44 -12.81
N ILE A 196 -13.24 11.47 -11.89
CA ILE A 196 -12.43 11.48 -10.67
C ILE A 196 -11.60 10.20 -10.57
N PRO A 197 -10.39 10.25 -9.96
CA PRO A 197 -9.54 9.09 -9.82
C PRO A 197 -10.05 8.13 -8.74
N LEU A 198 -9.74 6.84 -8.93
CA LEU A 198 -9.83 5.82 -7.91
C LEU A 198 -8.47 5.68 -7.20
N VAL A 199 -8.47 5.88 -5.88
CA VAL A 199 -7.32 5.66 -5.00
C VAL A 199 -7.52 4.36 -4.25
N ILE A 200 -6.53 3.49 -4.29
CA ILE A 200 -6.60 2.19 -3.60
C ILE A 200 -5.42 2.02 -2.65
N ASP A 201 -5.72 1.72 -1.39
CA ASP A 201 -4.73 1.21 -0.46
C ASP A 201 -4.54 -0.29 -0.69
N ASN A 202 -3.38 -0.65 -1.24
CA ASN A 202 -3.02 -2.03 -1.55
C ASN A 202 -2.06 -2.64 -0.51
N THR A 203 -2.08 -2.13 0.71
CA THR A 203 -1.18 -2.58 1.79
C THR A 203 -1.31 -4.08 2.06
N PHE A 204 -2.53 -4.62 2.08
CA PHE A 204 -2.78 -6.04 2.36
C PHE A 204 -2.74 -6.92 1.11
N GLY A 205 -3.14 -6.37 -0.04
CA GLY A 205 -3.05 -7.07 -1.32
C GLY A 205 -1.61 -7.21 -1.81
N THR A 206 -0.81 -6.19 -1.66
CA THR A 206 0.55 -6.06 -2.22
C THR A 206 0.58 -6.24 -3.74
N PRO A 207 1.61 -5.76 -4.44
CA PRO A 207 1.69 -5.96 -5.88
C PRO A 207 1.88 -7.41 -6.31
N TYR A 208 2.15 -8.33 -5.36
CA TYR A 208 2.26 -9.76 -5.65
C TYR A 208 0.91 -10.46 -5.73
N LEU A 209 -0.03 -10.14 -4.86
CA LEU A 209 -1.35 -10.81 -4.83
C LEU A 209 -2.35 -10.16 -5.78
N ILE A 210 -2.29 -8.83 -5.93
CA ILE A 210 -3.14 -8.06 -6.83
C ILE A 210 -2.43 -6.78 -7.28
N ARG A 211 -2.65 -6.38 -8.52
CA ARG A 211 -2.26 -5.09 -9.09
C ARG A 211 -3.49 -4.23 -9.36
N PRO A 212 -3.90 -3.35 -8.47
CA PRO A 212 -5.12 -2.56 -8.63
C PRO A 212 -5.13 -1.68 -9.89
N ILE A 213 -3.96 -1.28 -10.40
CA ILE A 213 -3.81 -0.53 -11.66
C ILE A 213 -4.35 -1.32 -12.87
N GLU A 214 -4.30 -2.64 -12.84
CA GLU A 214 -4.88 -3.51 -13.87
C GLU A 214 -6.42 -3.55 -13.79
N HIS A 215 -6.97 -3.14 -12.64
CA HIS A 215 -8.40 -3.07 -12.34
C HIS A 215 -8.96 -1.64 -12.29
N GLY A 216 -8.22 -0.68 -12.85
CA GLY A 216 -8.69 0.71 -13.00
C GLY A 216 -8.31 1.65 -11.85
N ALA A 217 -7.45 1.26 -10.91
CA ALA A 217 -6.89 2.21 -9.96
C ALA A 217 -5.99 3.23 -10.67
N ASP A 218 -6.14 4.49 -10.32
CA ASP A 218 -5.32 5.59 -10.83
C ASP A 218 -4.14 5.87 -9.92
N ILE A 219 -4.35 5.73 -8.62
CA ILE A 219 -3.32 5.91 -7.59
C ILE A 219 -3.39 4.75 -6.63
N VAL A 220 -2.23 4.15 -6.33
CA VAL A 220 -2.11 3.10 -5.33
C VAL A 220 -1.23 3.59 -4.19
N VAL A 221 -1.65 3.36 -2.95
CA VAL A 221 -0.87 3.67 -1.76
C VAL A 221 -0.56 2.40 -0.97
N HIS A 222 0.57 2.41 -0.28
CA HIS A 222 0.94 1.34 0.66
C HIS A 222 1.51 1.89 1.95
N SER A 223 1.17 1.25 3.04
CA SER A 223 2.05 1.21 4.19
C SER A 223 3.15 0.16 3.93
N ALA A 224 4.31 0.61 3.43
CA ALA A 224 5.44 -0.28 3.17
C ALA A 224 5.99 -0.94 4.46
N THR A 225 5.62 -0.40 5.62
CA THR A 225 5.84 -0.94 6.97
C THR A 225 5.34 -2.39 7.10
N LYS A 226 4.28 -2.75 6.36
CA LYS A 226 3.57 -4.03 6.45
C LYS A 226 4.24 -5.11 5.61
N PHE A 227 3.54 -5.80 4.73
CA PHE A 227 4.09 -6.91 3.93
C PHE A 227 5.32 -6.54 3.10
N ILE A 228 5.42 -5.32 2.57
CA ILE A 228 6.60 -4.90 1.78
C ILE A 228 7.87 -5.02 2.63
N GLY A 229 7.90 -4.44 3.82
CA GLY A 229 9.00 -4.60 4.77
C GLY A 229 9.01 -5.99 5.43
N GLY A 230 7.86 -6.43 5.91
CA GLY A 230 7.55 -7.77 6.40
C GLY A 230 8.14 -8.16 7.76
N HIS A 231 8.93 -7.30 8.42
CA HIS A 231 9.71 -7.67 9.61
C HIS A 231 9.45 -6.75 10.82
N GLY A 232 8.55 -5.77 10.70
CA GLY A 232 8.26 -4.83 11.78
C GLY A 232 9.43 -3.92 12.17
N THR A 233 10.43 -3.75 11.31
CA THR A 233 11.69 -3.05 11.62
C THR A 233 11.71 -1.60 11.21
N SER A 234 10.98 -1.21 10.17
CA SER A 234 11.05 0.14 9.60
C SER A 234 9.68 0.64 9.17
N LEU A 235 9.43 1.91 9.44
CA LEU A 235 8.28 2.64 8.92
C LEU A 235 8.59 3.14 7.51
N GLY A 236 7.57 3.11 6.65
CA GLY A 236 7.60 3.72 5.33
C GLY A 236 6.23 3.67 4.67
N GLY A 237 6.02 4.56 3.74
CA GLY A 237 4.88 4.58 2.84
C GLY A 237 5.33 4.76 1.40
N ILE A 238 4.48 4.41 0.47
CA ILE A 238 4.74 4.65 -0.94
C ILE A 238 3.45 4.97 -1.68
N ILE A 239 3.53 5.93 -2.60
CA ILE A 239 2.46 6.36 -3.49
C ILE A 239 2.87 5.96 -4.89
N VAL A 240 2.01 5.26 -5.62
CA VAL A 240 2.24 4.83 -7.01
C VAL A 240 1.24 5.52 -7.92
N ASP A 241 1.73 6.17 -8.96
CA ASP A 241 0.94 6.80 -10.01
C ASP A 241 0.79 5.83 -11.19
N SER A 242 -0.45 5.53 -11.59
CA SER A 242 -0.69 4.68 -12.76
C SER A 242 -0.29 5.36 -14.08
N GLY A 243 -0.29 6.69 -14.10
CA GLY A 243 -0.10 7.49 -15.31
C GLY A 243 -1.28 7.47 -16.29
N LYS A 244 -2.40 6.87 -15.90
CA LYS A 244 -3.57 6.66 -16.79
C LYS A 244 -4.62 7.74 -16.68
N PHE A 245 -4.68 8.47 -15.55
CA PHE A 245 -5.70 9.50 -15.33
C PHE A 245 -5.39 10.79 -16.09
N ASP A 246 -6.34 11.28 -16.87
CA ASP A 246 -6.19 12.54 -17.62
C ASP A 246 -6.60 13.74 -16.74
N TRP A 247 -5.61 14.32 -16.08
CA TRP A 247 -5.77 15.48 -15.18
C TRP A 247 -6.37 16.71 -15.88
N LYS A 248 -6.07 16.90 -17.19
CA LYS A 248 -6.59 18.03 -17.98
C LYS A 248 -8.03 17.79 -18.41
N ALA A 249 -8.32 16.63 -18.97
CA ALA A 249 -9.66 16.30 -19.46
C ALA A 249 -10.69 16.26 -18.32
N SER A 250 -10.28 15.86 -17.12
CA SER A 250 -11.14 15.88 -15.94
C SER A 250 -11.69 17.28 -15.59
N GLY A 251 -10.88 18.33 -15.74
CA GLY A 251 -11.24 19.71 -15.39
C GLY A 251 -11.43 19.99 -13.89
N LYS A 252 -11.21 18.99 -13.03
CA LYS A 252 -11.45 19.10 -11.57
C LYS A 252 -10.18 19.38 -10.76
N PHE A 253 -8.99 19.34 -11.39
CA PHE A 253 -7.70 19.37 -10.73
C PHE A 253 -6.78 20.49 -11.23
N PRO A 254 -7.10 21.77 -10.93
CA PRO A 254 -6.30 22.90 -11.40
C PRO A 254 -4.84 22.85 -10.88
N ALA A 255 -4.60 22.25 -9.70
CA ALA A 255 -3.26 22.10 -9.15
C ALA A 255 -2.30 21.33 -10.06
N PHE A 256 -2.81 20.42 -10.90
CA PHE A 256 -2.03 19.64 -11.84
C PHE A 256 -2.09 20.21 -13.27
N SER A 257 -3.23 20.77 -13.66
CA SER A 257 -3.56 21.16 -15.05
C SER A 257 -3.35 22.63 -15.36
N GLU A 258 -3.14 23.48 -14.35
CA GLU A 258 -2.91 24.91 -14.50
C GLU A 258 -1.51 25.33 -14.05
N PRO A 259 -1.03 26.53 -14.46
CA PRO A 259 0.26 27.08 -14.04
C PRO A 259 0.38 27.22 -12.52
N ASN A 260 1.36 26.55 -11.92
CA ASN A 260 1.58 26.57 -10.47
C ASN A 260 2.44 27.79 -10.06
N PRO A 261 1.94 28.68 -9.19
CA PRO A 261 2.66 29.90 -8.80
C PRO A 261 3.92 29.60 -7.97
N SER A 262 3.97 28.50 -7.20
CA SER A 262 5.16 28.13 -6.42
C SER A 262 6.28 27.50 -7.25
N TYR A 263 6.00 27.19 -8.53
CA TYR A 263 6.94 26.66 -9.50
C TYR A 263 7.02 27.51 -10.78
N HIS A 264 7.01 28.83 -10.62
CA HIS A 264 7.20 29.78 -11.74
C HIS A 264 6.23 29.56 -12.91
N GLY A 265 5.02 29.11 -12.66
CA GLY A 265 4.01 28.87 -13.69
C GLY A 265 4.13 27.50 -14.40
N VAL A 266 4.87 26.54 -13.87
CA VAL A 266 4.91 25.18 -14.41
C VAL A 266 3.53 24.51 -14.26
N CYS A 267 3.02 23.94 -15.34
CA CYS A 267 1.87 23.03 -15.35
C CYS A 267 2.40 21.59 -15.22
N PHE A 268 2.07 20.91 -14.13
CA PHE A 268 2.59 19.58 -13.84
C PHE A 268 2.15 18.52 -14.86
N ALA A 269 0.90 18.60 -15.34
CA ALA A 269 0.39 17.70 -16.37
C ALA A 269 1.15 17.83 -17.71
N GLU A 270 1.72 19.01 -18.00
CA GLU A 270 2.57 19.22 -19.19
C GLU A 270 4.02 18.83 -18.95
N ALA A 271 4.56 19.24 -17.80
CA ALA A 271 5.98 19.08 -17.50
C ALA A 271 6.36 17.62 -17.18
N ALA A 272 5.47 16.87 -16.50
CA ALA A 272 5.72 15.50 -16.06
C ALA A 272 4.87 14.46 -16.81
N GLY A 273 3.92 14.89 -17.66
CA GLY A 273 3.07 13.98 -18.44
C GLY A 273 2.36 12.94 -17.55
N PRO A 274 2.53 11.64 -17.83
CA PRO A 274 1.89 10.57 -17.06
C PRO A 274 2.23 10.57 -15.56
N ALA A 275 3.40 11.05 -15.15
CA ALA A 275 3.83 11.12 -13.75
C ALA A 275 3.44 12.44 -13.05
N ALA A 276 2.45 13.18 -13.57
CA ALA A 276 2.07 14.51 -13.09
C ALA A 276 1.67 14.50 -11.62
N PHE A 277 0.90 13.52 -11.18
CA PHE A 277 0.43 13.42 -9.81
C PHE A 277 1.59 13.23 -8.82
N VAL A 278 2.38 12.19 -9.02
CA VAL A 278 3.48 11.90 -8.09
C VAL A 278 4.56 12.99 -8.11
N THR A 279 4.77 13.64 -9.26
CA THR A 279 5.69 14.78 -9.37
C THR A 279 5.19 15.98 -8.58
N TYR A 280 3.89 16.29 -8.65
CA TYR A 280 3.27 17.35 -7.84
C TYR A 280 3.38 17.03 -6.33
N VAL A 281 3.05 15.80 -5.92
CA VAL A 281 3.14 15.41 -4.50
C VAL A 281 4.59 15.56 -4.00
N ARG A 282 5.59 15.14 -4.77
CA ARG A 282 7.01 15.32 -4.45
C ARG A 282 7.41 16.79 -4.35
N ALA A 283 7.09 17.54 -5.39
CA ALA A 283 7.58 18.92 -5.58
C ALA A 283 6.87 19.94 -4.67
N VAL A 284 5.62 19.69 -4.29
CA VAL A 284 4.81 20.61 -3.48
C VAL A 284 4.55 20.02 -2.10
N ILE A 285 3.82 18.91 -2.01
CA ILE A 285 3.33 18.39 -0.73
C ILE A 285 4.51 17.88 0.13
N LEU A 286 5.30 16.96 -0.37
CA LEU A 286 6.45 16.40 0.37
C LEU A 286 7.49 17.49 0.68
N ARG A 287 7.79 18.35 -0.29
CA ARG A 287 8.75 19.46 -0.08
C ARG A 287 8.37 20.33 1.12
N ASP A 288 7.09 20.68 1.23
CA ASP A 288 6.61 21.67 2.18
C ASP A 288 6.22 21.04 3.53
N LEU A 289 5.63 19.83 3.54
CA LEU A 289 5.23 19.12 4.76
C LEU A 289 6.35 18.27 5.38
N GLY A 290 7.33 17.85 4.60
CA GLY A 290 8.60 17.33 5.09
C GLY A 290 8.64 15.86 5.52
N GLY A 291 7.55 15.09 5.37
CA GLY A 291 7.49 13.68 5.80
C GLY A 291 8.21 12.71 4.85
N CYS A 292 9.48 12.97 4.54
CA CYS A 292 10.31 12.10 3.70
C CYS A 292 10.74 10.84 4.45
N ILE A 293 10.95 9.77 3.71
CA ILE A 293 11.58 8.55 4.23
C ILE A 293 13.08 8.78 4.42
N SER A 294 13.72 8.02 5.31
CA SER A 294 15.19 8.00 5.36
C SER A 294 15.77 7.00 4.37
N PRO A 295 16.95 7.26 3.77
CA PRO A 295 17.60 6.31 2.86
C PRO A 295 17.83 4.94 3.51
N PHE A 296 18.12 4.88 4.80
CA PHE A 296 18.27 3.63 5.53
C PHE A 296 16.96 2.84 5.59
N ASN A 297 15.83 3.50 5.90
CA ASN A 297 14.52 2.82 5.92
C ASN A 297 14.13 2.34 4.52
N ALA A 298 14.35 3.16 3.49
CA ALA A 298 14.11 2.76 2.09
C ALA A 298 14.93 1.52 1.72
N TRP A 299 16.19 1.46 2.15
CA TRP A 299 17.06 0.30 1.93
C TRP A 299 16.57 -0.95 2.66
N VAL A 300 16.12 -0.84 3.92
CA VAL A 300 15.54 -1.97 4.68
C VAL A 300 14.26 -2.48 4.00
N LEU A 301 13.39 -1.58 3.56
CA LEU A 301 12.16 -1.93 2.85
C LEU A 301 12.45 -2.57 1.48
N LEU A 302 13.50 -2.12 0.81
CA LEU A 302 13.98 -2.74 -0.43
C LEU A 302 14.41 -4.20 -0.21
N GLN A 303 15.14 -4.49 0.89
CA GLN A 303 15.47 -5.88 1.26
C GLN A 303 14.22 -6.73 1.51
N GLY A 304 13.20 -6.16 2.17
CA GLY A 304 11.91 -6.82 2.34
C GLY A 304 11.22 -7.11 1.00
N THR A 305 11.28 -6.19 0.06
CA THR A 305 10.70 -6.36 -1.28
C THR A 305 11.30 -7.55 -2.03
N GLU A 306 12.59 -7.81 -1.90
CA GLU A 306 13.29 -8.89 -2.60
C GLU A 306 12.78 -10.30 -2.26
N THR A 307 12.12 -10.47 -1.12
CA THR A 307 11.53 -11.76 -0.69
C THR A 307 10.01 -11.71 -0.56
N LEU A 308 9.36 -10.69 -1.14
CA LEU A 308 7.93 -10.46 -0.97
C LEU A 308 7.10 -11.68 -1.41
N SER A 309 7.30 -12.17 -2.62
CA SER A 309 6.57 -13.32 -3.17
C SER A 309 6.73 -14.58 -2.29
N LEU A 310 7.97 -14.91 -1.91
CA LEU A 310 8.26 -16.08 -1.08
C LEU A 310 7.57 -16.03 0.29
N ARG A 311 7.52 -14.85 0.89
CA ARG A 311 6.85 -14.65 2.19
C ARG A 311 5.34 -14.77 2.05
N LEU A 312 4.76 -14.15 1.02
CA LEU A 312 3.32 -14.20 0.79
C LEU A 312 2.81 -15.60 0.44
N ASP A 313 3.56 -16.37 -0.34
CA ASP A 313 3.24 -17.79 -0.57
C ASP A 313 3.14 -18.55 0.74
N ARG A 314 4.12 -18.36 1.64
CA ARG A 314 4.13 -19.02 2.94
C ARG A 314 3.00 -18.51 3.85
N HIS A 315 2.75 -17.20 3.89
CA HIS A 315 1.60 -16.64 4.61
C HIS A 315 0.28 -17.27 4.15
N ASN A 316 0.07 -17.36 2.84
CA ASN A 316 -1.15 -17.91 2.25
C ASN A 316 -1.29 -19.42 2.52
N GLU A 317 -0.20 -20.19 2.38
CA GLU A 317 -0.19 -21.62 2.70
C GLU A 317 -0.59 -21.87 4.15
N ASN A 318 0.03 -21.13 5.09
CA ASN A 318 -0.27 -21.25 6.50
C ASN A 318 -1.71 -20.84 6.80
N THR A 319 -2.16 -19.72 6.22
CA THR A 319 -3.52 -19.20 6.42
C THR A 319 -4.59 -20.21 6.02
N LYS A 320 -4.46 -20.86 4.86
CA LYS A 320 -5.41 -21.88 4.41
C LYS A 320 -5.60 -22.99 5.44
N LYS A 321 -4.50 -23.49 6.02
CA LYS A 321 -4.53 -24.56 7.03
C LYS A 321 -5.11 -24.06 8.36
N VAL A 322 -4.80 -22.82 8.75
CA VAL A 322 -5.35 -22.21 9.97
C VAL A 322 -6.85 -21.98 9.82
N VAL A 323 -7.32 -21.46 8.68
CA VAL A 323 -8.75 -21.29 8.39
C VAL A 323 -9.49 -22.63 8.45
N GLU A 324 -8.93 -23.66 7.83
CA GLU A 324 -9.50 -25.02 7.90
C GLU A 324 -9.59 -25.52 9.33
N PHE A 325 -8.53 -25.38 10.13
CA PHE A 325 -8.53 -25.77 11.55
C PHE A 325 -9.59 -25.03 12.35
N LEU A 326 -9.63 -23.71 12.25
CA LEU A 326 -10.57 -22.87 13.01
C LEU A 326 -12.02 -23.15 12.63
N THR A 327 -12.32 -23.37 11.35
CA THR A 327 -13.67 -23.66 10.85
C THR A 327 -14.26 -24.93 11.47
N HIS A 328 -13.42 -25.90 11.81
CA HIS A 328 -13.85 -27.17 12.40
C HIS A 328 -13.75 -27.21 13.93
N HIS A 329 -13.22 -26.17 14.57
CA HIS A 329 -13.00 -26.20 16.02
C HIS A 329 -14.28 -25.89 16.80
N PRO A 330 -14.66 -26.70 17.83
CA PRO A 330 -15.94 -26.59 18.52
C PRO A 330 -16.15 -25.28 19.30
N LYS A 331 -15.08 -24.60 19.71
CA LYS A 331 -15.13 -23.29 20.42
C LYS A 331 -15.15 -22.08 19.48
N VAL A 332 -15.01 -22.29 18.18
CA VAL A 332 -15.13 -21.24 17.16
C VAL A 332 -16.59 -21.14 16.71
N GLU A 333 -17.11 -19.93 16.70
CA GLU A 333 -18.47 -19.64 16.25
C GLU A 333 -18.51 -19.40 14.73
N LYS A 334 -17.57 -18.60 14.22
CA LYS A 334 -17.47 -18.22 12.81
C LYS A 334 -16.03 -17.86 12.46
N VAL A 335 -15.60 -18.26 11.28
CA VAL A 335 -14.37 -17.73 10.64
C VAL A 335 -14.78 -16.78 9.54
N ASN A 336 -14.23 -15.58 9.53
CA ASN A 336 -14.51 -14.57 8.54
C ASN A 336 -13.31 -14.47 7.56
N HIS A 337 -13.31 -15.38 6.58
CA HIS A 337 -12.24 -15.42 5.57
C HIS A 337 -12.82 -15.62 4.17
N PRO A 338 -12.44 -14.78 3.16
CA PRO A 338 -13.08 -14.77 1.85
C PRO A 338 -12.82 -16.02 1.00
N SER A 339 -11.89 -16.88 1.36
CA SER A 339 -11.71 -18.17 0.69
C SER A 339 -12.80 -19.19 1.01
N LEU A 340 -13.63 -18.96 2.04
CA LEU A 340 -14.72 -19.85 2.39
C LEU A 340 -15.86 -19.72 1.38
N PRO A 341 -16.43 -20.84 0.87
CA PRO A 341 -17.44 -20.78 -0.20
C PRO A 341 -18.74 -20.05 0.17
N ASP A 342 -19.06 -19.95 1.47
CA ASP A 342 -20.23 -19.24 2.00
C ASP A 342 -19.96 -17.78 2.36
N HIS A 343 -18.72 -17.30 2.18
CA HIS A 343 -18.39 -15.90 2.41
C HIS A 343 -18.98 -15.02 1.30
N PRO A 344 -19.59 -13.86 1.62
CA PRO A 344 -20.21 -12.98 0.62
C PRO A 344 -19.25 -12.54 -0.48
N ASP A 345 -17.97 -12.36 -0.18
CA ASP A 345 -16.95 -11.90 -1.12
C ASP A 345 -16.18 -13.04 -1.79
N HIS A 346 -16.61 -14.30 -1.63
CA HIS A 346 -15.89 -15.44 -2.20
C HIS A 346 -15.64 -15.31 -3.70
N ALA A 347 -16.65 -14.88 -4.47
CA ALA A 347 -16.51 -14.69 -5.92
C ALA A 347 -15.50 -13.59 -6.28
N LEU A 348 -15.44 -12.50 -5.51
CA LEU A 348 -14.45 -11.43 -5.68
C LEU A 348 -13.06 -11.88 -5.27
N TYR A 349 -12.95 -12.70 -4.22
CA TYR A 349 -11.70 -13.31 -3.82
C TYR A 349 -11.11 -14.20 -4.92
N GLU A 350 -11.91 -15.09 -5.50
CA GLU A 350 -11.48 -15.93 -6.63
C GLU A 350 -11.08 -15.09 -7.87
N LYS A 351 -11.76 -13.96 -8.09
CA LYS A 351 -11.47 -13.04 -9.21
C LYS A 351 -10.17 -12.29 -9.01
N TYR A 352 -9.94 -11.69 -7.84
CA TYR A 352 -8.85 -10.73 -7.61
C TYR A 352 -7.60 -11.34 -6.98
N PHE A 353 -7.72 -12.49 -6.30
CA PHE A 353 -6.65 -13.10 -5.55
C PHE A 353 -6.37 -14.56 -5.97
N PRO A 354 -6.04 -14.81 -7.26
CA PRO A 354 -5.82 -16.18 -7.75
C PRO A 354 -4.63 -16.88 -7.06
N ASN A 355 -3.68 -16.10 -6.52
CA ASN A 355 -2.53 -16.61 -5.76
C ASN A 355 -2.82 -16.74 -4.26
N GLY A 356 -4.07 -16.53 -3.83
CA GLY A 356 -4.45 -16.47 -2.43
C GLY A 356 -4.29 -15.08 -1.85
N GLY A 357 -4.65 -14.92 -0.57
CA GLY A 357 -4.61 -13.62 0.13
C GLY A 357 -5.29 -13.71 1.49
N ALA A 358 -5.49 -12.54 2.11
CA ALA A 358 -6.21 -12.41 3.38
C ALA A 358 -5.57 -13.19 4.54
N SER A 359 -4.22 -13.21 4.64
CA SER A 359 -3.55 -13.78 5.81
C SER A 359 -3.77 -12.97 7.09
N ILE A 360 -4.49 -11.84 6.97
CA ILE A 360 -5.02 -11.04 8.06
C ILE A 360 -6.54 -11.17 7.98
N PHE A 361 -7.15 -11.81 8.97
CA PHE A 361 -8.58 -12.07 8.99
C PHE A 361 -9.12 -12.13 10.42
N THR A 362 -10.43 -12.24 10.57
CA THR A 362 -11.08 -12.36 11.88
C THR A 362 -11.78 -13.70 12.05
N PHE A 363 -11.92 -14.10 13.30
CA PHE A 363 -12.86 -15.15 13.69
C PHE A 363 -13.56 -14.76 14.99
N ASN A 364 -14.71 -15.35 15.22
CA ASN A 364 -15.47 -15.18 16.45
C ASN A 364 -15.35 -16.44 17.30
N ILE A 365 -14.91 -16.28 18.55
CA ILE A 365 -14.95 -17.36 19.53
C ILE A 365 -16.36 -17.48 20.11
N LYS A 366 -16.78 -18.66 20.49
CA LYS A 366 -18.04 -18.83 21.27
C LYS A 366 -17.89 -18.17 22.62
N GLY A 367 -18.91 -17.39 23.02
CA GLY A 367 -18.91 -16.59 24.23
C GLY A 367 -18.87 -15.10 23.95
N GLY A 368 -18.07 -14.37 24.69
CA GLY A 368 -17.96 -12.92 24.59
C GLY A 368 -16.52 -12.42 24.71
N GLN A 369 -16.37 -11.21 25.22
CA GLN A 369 -15.07 -10.57 25.42
C GLN A 369 -14.18 -11.34 26.42
N LYS A 370 -14.78 -11.96 27.44
CA LYS A 370 -14.03 -12.73 28.44
C LYS A 370 -13.29 -13.89 27.77
N GLU A 371 -14.02 -14.71 27.00
CA GLU A 371 -13.47 -15.88 26.30
C GLU A 371 -12.45 -15.46 25.22
N ALA A 372 -12.69 -14.34 24.54
CA ALA A 372 -11.71 -13.78 23.59
C ALA A 372 -10.40 -13.38 24.28
N PHE A 373 -10.47 -12.77 25.46
CA PHE A 373 -9.30 -12.39 26.24
C PHE A 373 -8.56 -13.62 26.78
N GLU A 374 -9.30 -14.60 27.34
CA GLU A 374 -8.72 -15.85 27.81
C GLU A 374 -7.95 -16.57 26.68
N PHE A 375 -8.53 -16.66 25.49
CA PHE A 375 -7.84 -17.23 24.33
C PHE A 375 -6.55 -16.47 24.00
N ILE A 376 -6.62 -15.14 23.87
CA ILE A 376 -5.47 -14.31 23.49
C ILE A 376 -4.35 -14.44 24.52
N ASP A 377 -4.69 -14.41 25.81
CA ASP A 377 -3.70 -14.44 26.90
C ASP A 377 -3.01 -15.81 27.06
N HIS A 378 -3.59 -16.89 26.50
CA HIS A 378 -2.98 -18.23 26.49
C HIS A 378 -2.10 -18.51 25.27
N LEU A 379 -2.10 -17.65 24.24
CA LEU A 379 -1.23 -17.81 23.08
C LEU A 379 0.26 -17.64 23.47
N GLN A 380 1.12 -18.46 22.90
CA GLN A 380 2.57 -18.52 23.20
C GLN A 380 3.43 -18.08 22.01
N ILE A 381 2.97 -18.29 20.78
CA ILE A 381 3.67 -17.90 19.55
C ILE A 381 3.17 -16.55 19.06
N PHE A 382 1.87 -16.33 19.09
CA PHE A 382 1.27 -15.08 18.62
C PHE A 382 1.62 -13.92 19.57
N SER A 383 2.14 -12.85 19.00
CA SER A 383 2.38 -11.62 19.77
C SER A 383 1.14 -10.72 19.80
N LEU A 384 0.70 -10.34 21.01
CA LEU A 384 -0.37 -9.37 21.19
C LEU A 384 0.16 -7.96 21.01
N LEU A 385 -0.15 -7.32 19.87
CA LEU A 385 0.31 -5.98 19.54
C LEU A 385 -0.49 -5.34 18.38
N ALA A 386 -0.38 -4.02 18.28
CA ALA A 386 -1.07 -3.23 17.25
C ALA A 386 -0.27 -3.18 15.93
N ASN A 387 0.00 -4.35 15.33
CA ASN A 387 0.60 -4.48 14.00
C ASN A 387 -0.06 -5.64 13.23
N VAL A 388 0.29 -5.81 11.97
CA VAL A 388 -0.12 -6.88 11.06
C VAL A 388 0.95 -7.10 9.99
N ALA A 389 0.83 -8.19 9.23
CA ALA A 389 1.67 -8.44 8.06
C ALA A 389 3.18 -8.56 8.38
N ASP A 390 3.48 -9.10 9.55
CA ASP A 390 4.83 -9.47 9.97
C ASP A 390 5.09 -10.95 9.63
N VAL A 391 6.33 -11.32 9.45
CA VAL A 391 6.74 -12.75 9.31
C VAL A 391 6.40 -13.58 10.55
N LYS A 392 6.19 -12.92 11.70
CA LYS A 392 5.72 -13.53 12.94
C LYS A 392 4.20 -13.42 13.05
N SER A 393 3.57 -14.45 13.59
CA SER A 393 2.12 -14.46 13.85
C SER A 393 1.74 -13.45 14.93
N LEU A 394 0.69 -12.67 14.67
CA LEU A 394 0.22 -11.60 15.54
C LEU A 394 -1.27 -11.75 15.84
N VAL A 395 -1.70 -11.26 16.99
CA VAL A 395 -3.10 -11.27 17.44
C VAL A 395 -3.48 -9.93 18.05
N ILE A 396 -4.75 -9.55 17.91
CA ILE A 396 -5.33 -8.42 18.64
C ILE A 396 -6.84 -8.61 18.81
N HIS A 397 -7.41 -7.97 19.84
CA HIS A 397 -8.86 -7.86 20.04
C HIS A 397 -9.36 -6.51 19.50
N PRO A 398 -9.95 -6.45 18.29
CA PRO A 398 -10.26 -5.18 17.62
C PRO A 398 -11.18 -4.27 18.43
N ALA A 399 -12.23 -4.83 19.02
CA ALA A 399 -13.27 -4.08 19.72
C ALA A 399 -12.79 -3.28 20.95
N THR A 400 -11.64 -3.65 21.55
CA THR A 400 -11.08 -2.93 22.71
C THR A 400 -9.78 -2.20 22.41
N THR A 401 -9.28 -2.29 21.15
CA THR A 401 -7.99 -1.71 20.76
C THR A 401 -8.12 -0.86 19.51
N THR A 402 -7.94 -1.42 18.31
CA THR A 402 -7.92 -0.69 17.05
C THR A 402 -9.25 -0.01 16.70
N HIS A 403 -10.35 -0.46 17.26
CA HIS A 403 -11.71 0.08 17.09
C HIS A 403 -12.35 0.44 18.44
N GLY A 404 -11.55 0.59 19.49
CA GLY A 404 -12.04 0.83 20.85
C GLY A 404 -12.75 2.16 21.08
N GLN A 405 -12.65 3.10 20.12
CA GLN A 405 -13.41 4.35 20.14
C GLN A 405 -14.85 4.23 19.58
N LEU A 406 -15.18 3.12 18.91
CA LEU A 406 -16.50 2.87 18.35
C LEU A 406 -17.47 2.36 19.44
N SER A 407 -18.72 2.79 19.35
CA SER A 407 -19.83 2.22 20.12
C SER A 407 -20.16 0.79 19.66
N ASP A 408 -20.91 0.03 20.44
CA ASP A 408 -21.32 -1.33 20.07
C ASP A 408 -22.16 -1.36 18.78
N ALA A 409 -22.95 -0.32 18.50
CA ALA A 409 -23.71 -0.19 17.27
C ALA A 409 -22.79 0.04 16.05
N GLU A 410 -21.78 0.90 16.18
CA GLU A 410 -20.79 1.16 15.14
C GLU A 410 -19.89 -0.05 14.91
N LEU A 411 -19.50 -0.77 15.97
CA LEU A 411 -18.77 -2.03 15.85
C LEU A 411 -19.57 -3.06 15.04
N ALA A 412 -20.87 -3.20 15.35
CA ALA A 412 -21.76 -4.11 14.63
C ALA A 412 -21.92 -3.74 13.15
N ASP A 413 -21.97 -2.43 12.81
CA ASP A 413 -22.06 -1.93 11.43
C ASP A 413 -20.83 -2.29 10.59
N VAL A 414 -19.67 -2.40 11.22
CA VAL A 414 -18.43 -2.85 10.57
C VAL A 414 -18.11 -4.33 10.80
N GLY A 415 -19.08 -5.11 11.32
CA GLY A 415 -18.98 -6.56 11.47
C GLY A 415 -18.05 -7.03 12.60
N ILE A 416 -17.82 -6.22 13.64
CA ILE A 416 -16.97 -6.54 14.79
C ILE A 416 -17.84 -6.80 16.03
N GLY A 417 -17.77 -8.00 16.59
CA GLY A 417 -18.36 -8.35 17.87
C GLY A 417 -17.38 -8.24 19.03
N ARG A 418 -17.89 -8.33 20.26
CA ARG A 418 -17.04 -8.41 21.48
C ARG A 418 -16.28 -9.73 21.60
N ASN A 419 -16.66 -10.74 20.82
CA ASN A 419 -15.98 -12.03 20.70
C ASN A 419 -15.11 -12.14 19.43
N THR A 420 -14.91 -11.05 18.71
CA THR A 420 -14.10 -11.03 17.47
C THR A 420 -12.61 -10.91 17.79
N ILE A 421 -11.83 -11.80 17.22
CA ILE A 421 -10.36 -11.83 17.31
C ILE A 421 -9.78 -11.66 15.92
N ARG A 422 -8.79 -10.77 15.75
CA ARG A 422 -8.04 -10.62 14.50
C ARG A 422 -6.72 -11.34 14.61
N LEU A 423 -6.44 -12.22 13.66
CA LEU A 423 -5.15 -12.87 13.45
C LEU A 423 -4.43 -12.23 12.26
N SER A 424 -3.10 -12.20 12.34
CA SER A 424 -2.19 -11.99 11.22
C SER A 424 -1.25 -13.19 11.20
N ILE A 425 -1.46 -14.09 10.25
CA ILE A 425 -0.73 -15.36 10.19
C ILE A 425 0.66 -15.13 9.65
N GLY A 426 1.67 -15.59 10.37
CA GLY A 426 3.07 -15.47 10.00
C GLY A 426 3.60 -16.61 9.12
N THR A 427 4.91 -16.71 9.06
CA THR A 427 5.63 -17.67 8.22
C THR A 427 6.26 -18.83 9.01
N GLU A 428 5.93 -18.96 10.30
CA GLU A 428 6.36 -20.05 11.15
C GLU A 428 5.91 -21.42 10.58
N HIS A 429 6.39 -22.53 11.16
CA HIS A 429 5.88 -23.83 10.78
C HIS A 429 4.40 -23.93 11.16
N VAL A 430 3.56 -24.32 10.22
CA VAL A 430 2.10 -24.27 10.39
C VAL A 430 1.60 -25.18 11.50
N ASP A 431 2.25 -26.32 11.74
CA ASP A 431 1.85 -27.22 12.84
C ASP A 431 2.07 -26.58 14.22
N ASP A 432 3.11 -25.75 14.37
CA ASP A 432 3.35 -25.00 15.60
C ASP A 432 2.30 -23.90 15.78
N ILE A 433 1.93 -23.19 14.70
CA ILE A 433 0.84 -22.21 14.73
C ILE A 433 -0.48 -22.88 15.16
N ILE A 434 -0.84 -24.01 14.55
CA ILE A 434 -2.08 -24.74 14.86
C ILE A 434 -2.04 -25.29 16.28
N ALA A 435 -0.90 -25.82 16.73
CA ALA A 435 -0.77 -26.31 18.10
C ALA A 435 -0.94 -25.19 19.13
N ASP A 436 -0.41 -23.99 18.86
CA ASP A 436 -0.59 -22.83 19.74
C ASP A 436 -2.07 -22.37 19.79
N LEU A 437 -2.72 -22.29 18.63
CA LEU A 437 -4.15 -21.98 18.56
C LEU A 437 -5.02 -23.01 19.31
N ALA A 438 -4.70 -24.31 19.14
CA ALA A 438 -5.43 -25.39 19.76
C ALA A 438 -5.33 -25.35 21.31
N GLN A 439 -4.11 -25.24 21.85
CA GLN A 439 -3.91 -25.20 23.30
C GLN A 439 -4.56 -23.95 23.92
N ALA A 440 -4.53 -22.80 23.22
CA ALA A 440 -5.17 -21.59 23.69
C ALA A 440 -6.70 -21.67 23.66
N LEU A 441 -7.29 -22.29 22.62
CA LEU A 441 -8.73 -22.57 22.56
C LEU A 441 -9.14 -23.57 23.64
N ASP A 442 -8.35 -24.62 23.89
CA ASP A 442 -8.65 -25.61 24.92
C ASP A 442 -8.65 -25.01 26.33
N ALA A 443 -7.83 -24.00 26.59
CA ALA A 443 -7.72 -23.31 27.88
C ALA A 443 -8.91 -22.40 28.20
N VAL A 444 -9.73 -22.00 27.24
CA VAL A 444 -10.93 -21.15 27.46
C VAL A 444 -11.98 -21.96 28.19
N GLU A 445 -12.54 -21.43 29.30
CA GLU A 445 -13.58 -22.08 30.14
C GLU A 445 -15.01 -21.80 29.64
#